data_f91ce9cca6e7d02aeaffe23c0fe6df23
#
_entry.id   f91ce9cca6e7d02aeaffe23c0fe6df23
#
_cell.length_a   1.000
_cell.length_b   1.000
_cell.length_c   1.000
_cell.angle_alpha   90.00
_cell.angle_beta   90.00
_cell.angle_gamma   90.00
#
_symmetry.space_group_name_H-M   'P 1'
#
loop_
_entity.id
_entity.type
_entity.pdbx_description
1 polymer ?
#
loop_
_entity_poly.entity_id
_entity_poly.type
_entity_poly.pdbx_seq_one_letter_code
_entity_poly.pdbx_strand_id
1 'polypeptide(L)'
;TDLQRVGAFASAFPTVVSLNYDLTLYWAMLLFNAAHGSWFKDAFHDGEFQTDWDYLRRPYGHAAGATLVFYPHGSLAVARDYLGDETKLSVGAGGAGDLLGTITRRWASGHYVPVFVSEGTSHQKVAAIRRSHYLTNVYEEVLPALGESLVVYGWSFDERDQHVLDAIAANPPKRMAVSVFTGQPDGDQQAFCHQVLKAVGRSLPKTAVTFFDSQSPGCWNNP
;
A
#
# COMPACT_ATOMS: atom_id res chain seq x y z
N THR A 1 -18.29 1.53 10.62
CA THR A 1 -18.07 2.32 9.38
C THR A 1 -17.26 1.49 8.39
N ASP A 2 -17.27 1.86 7.10
CA ASP A 2 -16.49 1.15 6.07
C ASP A 2 -14.98 1.20 6.35
N LEU A 3 -14.47 2.32 6.87
CA LEU A 3 -13.07 2.42 7.29
C LEU A 3 -12.69 1.43 8.39
N GLN A 4 -13.61 1.17 9.36
CA GLN A 4 -13.36 0.13 10.38
C GLN A 4 -13.29 -1.27 9.77
N ARG A 5 -14.14 -1.56 8.79
CA ARG A 5 -14.14 -2.84 8.07
C ARG A 5 -12.85 -3.02 7.23
N VAL A 6 -12.41 -1.96 6.56
CA VAL A 6 -11.12 -1.95 5.85
C VAL A 6 -9.97 -2.21 6.82
N GLY A 7 -9.95 -1.55 7.98
CA GLY A 7 -8.94 -1.80 9.01
C GLY A 7 -8.96 -3.25 9.52
N ALA A 8 -10.15 -3.80 9.83
CA ALA A 8 -10.30 -5.19 10.27
C ALA A 8 -9.81 -6.18 9.19
N PHE A 9 -10.19 -5.97 7.93
CA PHE A 9 -9.73 -6.80 6.82
C PHE A 9 -8.20 -6.74 6.66
N ALA A 10 -7.65 -5.54 6.63
CA ALA A 10 -6.21 -5.33 6.46
C ALA A 10 -5.38 -5.90 7.63
N SER A 11 -5.92 -5.92 8.85
CA SER A 11 -5.23 -6.44 10.04
C SER A 11 -4.96 -7.94 10.02
N ALA A 12 -5.61 -8.68 9.11
CA ALA A 12 -5.36 -10.11 8.90
C ALA A 12 -4.03 -10.41 8.17
N PHE A 13 -3.37 -9.38 7.63
CA PHE A 13 -2.16 -9.54 6.84
C PHE A 13 -0.94 -8.95 7.58
N PRO A 14 0.24 -9.60 7.53
CA PRO A 14 1.45 -9.08 8.16
C PRO A 14 2.02 -7.85 7.43
N THR A 15 1.73 -7.73 6.12
CA THR A 15 2.11 -6.59 5.29
C THR A 15 0.95 -6.21 4.39
N VAL A 16 0.66 -4.93 4.31
CA VAL A 16 -0.31 -4.34 3.38
C VAL A 16 0.42 -3.33 2.51
N VAL A 17 0.22 -3.44 1.20
CA VAL A 17 0.78 -2.52 0.23
C VAL A 17 -0.37 -1.85 -0.52
N SER A 18 -0.43 -0.52 -0.51
CA SER A 18 -1.43 0.24 -1.25
C SER A 18 -0.80 0.94 -2.44
N LEU A 19 -1.34 0.70 -3.63
CA LEU A 19 -0.98 1.44 -4.85
C LEU A 19 -1.71 2.79 -4.94
N ASN A 20 -2.72 3.01 -4.09
CA ASN A 20 -3.42 4.28 -3.98
C ASN A 20 -2.60 5.23 -3.10
N TYR A 21 -2.50 6.47 -3.53
CA TYR A 21 -1.83 7.54 -2.78
C TYR A 21 -2.78 8.37 -1.90
N ASP A 22 -4.09 8.04 -1.88
CA ASP A 22 -5.11 8.68 -1.04
C ASP A 22 -4.95 8.36 0.46
N LEU A 23 -5.79 8.96 1.28
CA LEU A 23 -5.74 8.81 2.73
C LEU A 23 -6.68 7.74 3.29
N THR A 24 -7.40 6.99 2.45
CA THR A 24 -8.44 6.03 2.88
C THR A 24 -7.86 4.95 3.79
N LEU A 25 -6.80 4.29 3.34
CA LEU A 25 -6.13 3.27 4.16
C LEU A 25 -5.49 3.88 5.41
N TYR A 26 -4.92 5.08 5.31
CA TYR A 26 -4.34 5.79 6.45
C TYR A 26 -5.40 6.05 7.54
N TRP A 27 -6.58 6.53 7.18
CA TRP A 27 -7.68 6.73 8.14
C TRP A 27 -8.21 5.42 8.72
N ALA A 28 -8.30 4.36 7.92
CA ALA A 28 -8.67 3.03 8.41
C ALA A 28 -7.69 2.53 9.47
N MET A 29 -6.37 2.71 9.25
CA MET A 29 -5.32 2.39 10.22
C MET A 29 -5.46 3.19 11.51
N LEU A 30 -5.68 4.51 11.43
CA LEU A 30 -5.85 5.36 12.62
C LEU A 30 -7.04 4.92 13.47
N LEU A 31 -8.19 4.64 12.83
CA LEU A 31 -9.39 4.17 13.53
C LEU A 31 -9.18 2.80 14.18
N PHE A 32 -8.49 1.88 13.49
CA PHE A 32 -8.20 0.56 14.03
C PHE A 32 -7.21 0.66 15.20
N ASN A 33 -6.14 1.44 15.05
CA ASN A 33 -5.16 1.65 16.12
C ASN A 33 -5.76 2.31 17.36
N ALA A 34 -6.71 3.22 17.20
CA ALA A 34 -7.42 3.83 18.33
C ALA A 34 -8.20 2.80 19.17
N ALA A 35 -8.70 1.74 18.53
CA ALA A 35 -9.46 0.68 19.20
C ALA A 35 -8.59 -0.49 19.71
N HIS A 36 -7.46 -0.76 19.07
CA HIS A 36 -6.66 -1.99 19.25
C HIS A 36 -5.18 -1.73 19.63
N GLY A 37 -4.81 -0.48 19.92
CA GLY A 37 -3.41 -0.10 20.13
C GLY A 37 -2.62 -0.04 18.80
N SER A 38 -1.31 0.09 18.88
CA SER A 38 -0.43 0.30 17.72
C SER A 38 -0.28 -0.92 16.80
N TRP A 39 -1.40 -1.43 16.28
CA TRP A 39 -1.43 -2.60 15.39
C TRP A 39 -0.83 -2.31 14.03
N PHE A 40 -1.29 -1.24 13.36
CA PHE A 40 -0.74 -0.81 12.09
C PHE A 40 0.45 0.13 12.29
N LYS A 41 1.51 -0.10 11.50
CA LYS A 41 2.71 0.75 11.46
C LYS A 41 3.12 0.97 10.02
N ASP A 42 3.62 2.13 9.71
CA ASP A 42 3.99 2.54 8.34
C ASP A 42 5.49 2.81 8.15
N ALA A 43 6.29 2.30 9.08
CA ALA A 43 7.74 2.44 9.10
C ALA A 43 8.27 3.89 9.21
N PHE A 44 7.44 4.84 9.67
CA PHE A 44 7.89 6.19 10.04
C PHE A 44 7.92 6.33 11.57
N HIS A 45 9.03 6.82 12.09
CA HIS A 45 9.20 7.16 13.51
C HIS A 45 9.61 8.62 13.60
N ASP A 46 8.88 9.43 14.37
CA ASP A 46 9.06 10.88 14.50
C ASP A 46 9.13 11.60 13.14
N GLY A 47 8.38 11.10 12.15
CA GLY A 47 8.33 11.64 10.80
C GLY A 47 9.40 11.08 9.86
N GLU A 48 10.42 10.40 10.35
CA GLU A 48 11.50 9.82 9.54
C GLU A 48 11.25 8.36 9.18
N PHE A 49 11.54 7.99 7.94
CA PHE A 49 11.41 6.62 7.46
C PHE A 49 12.54 5.74 8.04
N GLN A 50 12.16 4.59 8.57
CA GLN A 50 13.06 3.59 9.13
C GLN A 50 13.39 2.53 8.09
N THR A 51 14.64 2.49 7.62
CA THR A 51 15.09 1.49 6.62
C THR A 51 15.12 0.06 7.18
N ASP A 52 15.36 -0.09 8.48
CA ASP A 52 15.23 -1.37 9.20
C ASP A 52 13.76 -1.62 9.60
N TRP A 53 12.87 -1.50 8.62
CA TRP A 53 11.42 -1.53 8.81
C TRP A 53 10.90 -2.86 9.35
N ASP A 54 11.57 -3.98 9.08
CA ASP A 54 11.10 -5.32 9.46
C ASP A 54 11.09 -5.52 10.99
N TYR A 55 11.99 -4.85 11.72
CA TYR A 55 11.99 -4.91 13.17
C TYR A 55 10.71 -4.34 13.80
N LEU A 56 9.99 -3.46 13.09
CA LEU A 56 8.73 -2.86 13.54
C LEU A 56 7.57 -3.87 13.60
N ARG A 57 7.73 -5.08 13.06
CA ARG A 57 6.75 -6.18 13.23
C ARG A 57 6.59 -6.64 14.67
N ARG A 58 7.51 -6.26 15.52
CA ARG A 58 7.44 -6.63 16.94
C ARG A 58 6.20 -6.03 17.59
N PRO A 59 5.48 -6.80 18.42
CA PRO A 59 4.37 -6.27 19.21
C PRO A 59 4.80 -5.06 20.02
N TYR A 60 3.91 -4.08 20.13
CA TYR A 60 4.14 -2.89 20.94
C TYR A 60 2.88 -2.57 21.76
N GLY A 61 3.05 -2.23 23.02
CA GLY A 61 1.94 -1.95 23.93
C GLY A 61 1.05 -3.19 24.12
N HIS A 62 -0.24 -3.05 23.89
CA HIS A 62 -1.22 -4.13 24.02
C HIS A 62 -1.46 -4.90 22.71
N ALA A 63 -0.82 -4.52 21.60
CA ALA A 63 -0.99 -5.20 20.32
C ALA A 63 -0.29 -6.56 20.35
N ALA A 64 -1.02 -7.63 20.01
CA ALA A 64 -0.47 -8.99 19.93
C ALA A 64 0.41 -9.21 18.67
N GLY A 65 0.36 -8.28 17.74
CA GLY A 65 1.10 -8.32 16.48
C GLY A 65 1.16 -6.95 15.82
N ALA A 66 1.67 -6.90 14.60
CA ALA A 66 1.70 -5.69 13.80
C ALA A 66 1.49 -6.00 12.32
N THR A 67 0.73 -5.14 11.66
CA THR A 67 0.63 -5.06 10.21
C THR A 67 1.46 -3.87 9.74
N LEU A 68 2.44 -4.10 8.88
CA LEU A 68 3.21 -3.03 8.26
C LEU A 68 2.51 -2.56 6.99
N VAL A 69 2.44 -1.25 6.80
CA VAL A 69 1.74 -0.65 5.65
C VAL A 69 2.70 0.21 4.84
N PHE A 70 2.73 0.00 3.53
CA PHE A 70 3.61 0.70 2.61
C PHE A 70 2.87 1.20 1.38
N TYR A 71 3.40 2.26 0.77
CA TYR A 71 2.84 2.92 -0.40
C TYR A 71 3.91 3.01 -1.51
N PRO A 72 4.04 2.01 -2.39
CA PRO A 72 5.08 2.00 -3.44
C PRO A 72 4.92 3.11 -4.48
N HIS A 73 3.72 3.67 -4.61
CA HIS A 73 3.47 4.87 -5.41
C HIS A 73 3.43 6.16 -4.58
N GLY A 74 3.80 6.09 -3.30
CA GLY A 74 3.74 7.22 -2.39
C GLY A 74 2.37 7.44 -1.77
N SER A 75 2.26 8.51 -1.01
CA SER A 75 1.04 8.89 -0.30
C SER A 75 0.97 10.40 -0.13
N LEU A 76 -0.24 10.94 -0.07
CA LEU A 76 -0.47 12.35 0.25
C LEU A 76 0.09 12.76 1.62
N ALA A 77 0.30 11.79 2.52
CA ALA A 77 0.89 12.01 3.83
C ALA A 77 2.43 12.02 3.83
N VAL A 78 3.09 11.58 2.75
CA VAL A 78 4.56 11.61 2.65
C VAL A 78 4.98 12.82 1.82
N ALA A 79 5.89 13.60 2.35
CA ALA A 79 6.35 14.82 1.71
C ALA A 79 7.87 14.94 1.76
N ARG A 80 8.43 15.69 0.82
CA ARG A 80 9.85 16.05 0.78
C ARG A 80 9.97 17.54 0.99
N ASP A 81 10.90 17.96 1.83
CA ASP A 81 11.23 19.36 2.03
C ASP A 81 12.20 19.89 0.95
N TYR A 82 12.55 21.18 1.06
CA TYR A 82 13.47 21.83 0.11
C TYR A 82 14.92 21.35 0.23
N LEU A 83 15.30 20.69 1.33
CA LEU A 83 16.62 20.06 1.51
C LEU A 83 16.68 18.66 0.91
N GLY A 84 15.53 18.10 0.57
CA GLY A 84 15.41 16.75 0.03
C GLY A 84 15.04 15.68 1.07
N ASP A 85 14.85 16.08 2.33
CA ASP A 85 14.49 15.16 3.41
C ASP A 85 13.03 14.74 3.29
N GLU A 86 12.79 13.43 3.37
CA GLU A 86 11.46 12.84 3.27
C GLU A 86 10.88 12.62 4.65
N THR A 87 9.68 13.13 4.85
CA THR A 87 8.98 13.04 6.14
C THR A 87 7.52 12.67 5.98
N LYS A 88 6.97 12.02 6.99
CA LYS A 88 5.53 11.80 7.09
C LYS A 88 4.86 12.98 7.77
N LEU A 89 3.90 13.57 7.08
CA LEU A 89 3.04 14.61 7.64
C LEU A 89 2.02 13.95 8.59
N SER A 90 2.04 14.39 9.84
CA SER A 90 1.12 13.92 10.88
C SER A 90 0.39 15.08 11.53
N VAL A 91 -0.74 14.79 12.15
CA VAL A 91 -1.40 15.73 13.06
C VAL A 91 -0.63 15.67 14.37
N GLY A 92 -0.14 16.81 14.86
CA GLY A 92 0.62 16.90 16.11
C GLY A 92 -0.14 16.28 17.30
N ALA A 93 0.60 15.78 18.27
CA ALA A 93 0.14 14.98 19.42
C ALA A 93 -0.92 15.62 20.33
N GLY A 94 -1.43 16.79 20.05
CA GLY A 94 -2.41 17.51 20.87
C GLY A 94 -3.76 17.77 20.21
N GLY A 95 -4.01 17.26 18.98
CA GLY A 95 -5.17 17.72 18.26
C GLY A 95 -5.93 16.66 17.49
N ALA A 96 -7.24 16.69 17.64
CA ALA A 96 -8.19 16.32 16.59
C ALA A 96 -7.98 17.23 15.36
N GLY A 97 -6.72 17.44 14.96
CA GLY A 97 -6.37 18.31 13.85
C GLY A 97 -6.73 17.64 12.53
N ASP A 98 -7.25 18.42 11.64
CA ASP A 98 -7.52 18.05 10.26
C ASP A 98 -6.20 17.71 9.54
N LEU A 99 -5.94 16.41 9.33
CA LEU A 99 -4.74 15.95 8.59
C LEU A 99 -4.74 16.56 7.18
N LEU A 100 -5.87 16.58 6.50
CA LEU A 100 -5.98 17.13 5.15
C LEU A 100 -5.66 18.64 5.15
N GLY A 101 -6.16 19.40 6.13
CA GLY A 101 -5.80 20.78 6.31
C GLY A 101 -4.31 20.99 6.65
N THR A 102 -3.70 20.07 7.39
CA THR A 102 -2.26 20.11 7.66
C THR A 102 -1.46 19.86 6.38
N ILE A 103 -1.81 18.85 5.60
CA ILE A 103 -1.20 18.55 4.29
C ILE A 103 -1.32 19.77 3.38
N THR A 104 -2.53 20.31 3.24
CA THR A 104 -2.82 21.46 2.37
C THR A 104 -2.00 22.68 2.77
N ARG A 105 -1.91 23.01 4.07
CA ARG A 105 -1.09 24.13 4.57
C ARG A 105 0.40 23.92 4.29
N ARG A 106 0.91 22.70 4.47
CA ARG A 106 2.32 22.38 4.19
C ARG A 106 2.65 22.54 2.71
N TRP A 107 1.77 22.07 1.82
CA TRP A 107 1.96 22.26 0.38
C TRP A 107 1.83 23.74 -0.02
N ALA A 108 0.83 24.44 0.49
CA ALA A 108 0.63 25.87 0.22
C ALA A 108 1.82 26.73 0.70
N SER A 109 2.58 26.30 1.70
CA SER A 109 3.78 27.00 2.15
C SER A 109 4.93 26.98 1.14
N GLY A 110 4.89 26.07 0.14
CA GLY A 110 5.96 25.86 -0.83
C GLY A 110 7.22 25.17 -0.27
N HIS A 111 7.26 24.88 1.04
CA HIS A 111 8.41 24.23 1.67
C HIS A 111 8.37 22.71 1.58
N TYR A 112 7.23 22.13 1.20
CA TYR A 112 7.02 20.68 1.08
C TYR A 112 6.37 20.37 -0.25
N VAL A 113 6.85 19.31 -0.89
CA VAL A 113 6.21 18.70 -2.06
C VAL A 113 5.80 17.26 -1.73
N PRO A 114 4.64 16.80 -2.20
CA PRO A 114 4.22 15.44 -1.93
C PRO A 114 5.15 14.43 -2.61
N VAL A 115 5.38 13.30 -1.95
CA VAL A 115 6.13 12.17 -2.50
C VAL A 115 5.12 11.16 -3.02
N PHE A 116 4.84 11.22 -4.32
CA PHE A 116 4.06 10.19 -5.00
C PHE A 116 4.45 10.08 -6.47
N VAL A 117 4.18 8.91 -7.04
CA VAL A 117 4.40 8.62 -8.45
C VAL A 117 3.11 8.93 -9.20
N SER A 118 3.14 9.94 -10.05
CA SER A 118 2.01 10.34 -10.87
C SER A 118 1.83 9.42 -12.09
N GLU A 119 0.93 9.82 -13.00
CA GLU A 119 0.71 9.17 -14.28
C GLU A 119 2.00 9.00 -15.10
N GLY A 120 2.02 7.97 -15.94
CA GLY A 120 3.13 7.70 -16.84
C GLY A 120 3.29 6.23 -17.15
N THR A 121 4.26 5.92 -18.01
CA THR A 121 4.65 4.54 -18.31
C THR A 121 5.34 3.90 -17.09
N SER A 122 5.36 2.57 -17.02
CA SER A 122 6.08 1.82 -15.99
C SER A 122 7.53 2.31 -15.82
N HIS A 123 8.26 2.55 -16.91
CA HIS A 123 9.62 3.08 -16.88
C HIS A 123 9.72 4.49 -16.25
N GLN A 124 8.79 5.38 -16.58
CA GLN A 124 8.75 6.73 -15.98
C GLN A 124 8.44 6.67 -14.49
N LYS A 125 7.56 5.75 -14.06
CA LYS A 125 7.26 5.52 -12.65
C LYS A 125 8.50 5.02 -11.90
N VAL A 126 9.25 4.06 -12.43
CA VAL A 126 10.51 3.59 -11.83
C VAL A 126 11.52 4.73 -11.71
N ALA A 127 11.65 5.58 -12.74
CA ALA A 127 12.53 6.74 -12.67
C ALA A 127 12.12 7.75 -11.58
N ALA A 128 10.81 7.91 -11.33
CA ALA A 128 10.30 8.73 -10.23
C ALA A 128 10.54 8.07 -8.86
N ILE A 129 10.30 6.76 -8.73
CA ILE A 129 10.57 5.97 -7.52
C ILE A 129 12.03 6.16 -7.09
N ARG A 130 12.98 6.01 -8.00
CA ARG A 130 14.43 6.13 -7.72
C ARG A 130 14.89 7.53 -7.26
N ARG A 131 14.03 8.54 -7.32
CA ARG A 131 14.30 9.88 -6.80
C ARG A 131 13.86 10.05 -5.33
N SER A 132 13.23 9.03 -4.76
CA SER A 132 12.74 9.02 -3.38
C SER A 132 13.41 7.89 -2.63
N HIS A 133 13.97 8.22 -1.47
CA HIS A 133 14.58 7.21 -0.58
C HIS A 133 13.52 6.22 -0.08
N TYR A 134 12.36 6.74 0.39
CA TYR A 134 11.24 5.91 0.83
C TYR A 134 10.74 4.98 -0.28
N LEU A 135 10.43 5.53 -1.46
CA LEU A 135 9.89 4.74 -2.57
C LEU A 135 10.90 3.71 -3.09
N THR A 136 12.18 4.06 -3.16
CA THR A 136 13.24 3.12 -3.55
C THR A 136 13.32 1.95 -2.59
N ASN A 137 13.31 2.21 -1.27
CA ASN A 137 13.34 1.15 -0.27
C ASN A 137 12.09 0.25 -0.35
N VAL A 138 10.89 0.85 -0.49
CA VAL A 138 9.66 0.07 -0.67
C VAL A 138 9.72 -0.79 -1.93
N TYR A 139 10.26 -0.26 -3.02
CA TYR A 139 10.35 -0.95 -4.30
C TYR A 139 11.38 -2.09 -4.28
N GLU A 140 12.57 -1.86 -3.71
CA GLU A 140 13.70 -2.77 -3.76
C GLU A 140 13.74 -3.78 -2.59
N GLU A 141 13.15 -3.42 -1.43
CA GLU A 141 13.22 -4.25 -0.23
C GLU A 141 11.86 -4.81 0.20
N VAL A 142 10.82 -3.97 0.20
CA VAL A 142 9.51 -4.39 0.72
C VAL A 142 8.75 -5.25 -0.28
N LEU A 143 8.65 -4.84 -1.55
CA LEU A 143 7.92 -5.60 -2.57
C LEU A 143 8.49 -7.00 -2.77
N PRO A 144 9.82 -7.24 -2.77
CA PRO A 144 10.37 -8.59 -2.78
C PRO A 144 10.11 -9.40 -1.50
N ALA A 145 9.82 -8.74 -0.38
CA ALA A 145 9.63 -9.38 0.92
C ALA A 145 8.17 -9.70 1.28
N LEU A 146 7.23 -9.64 0.33
CA LEU A 146 5.80 -9.88 0.58
C LEU A 146 5.44 -11.33 0.97
N GLY A 147 6.38 -12.27 0.82
CA GLY A 147 6.23 -13.64 1.27
C GLY A 147 5.63 -14.59 0.22
N GLU A 148 5.30 -15.82 0.65
CA GLU A 148 4.92 -16.91 -0.26
C GLU A 148 3.49 -16.84 -0.77
N SER A 149 2.62 -16.07 -0.13
CA SER A 149 1.20 -15.96 -0.47
C SER A 149 0.81 -14.49 -0.53
N LEU A 150 0.26 -14.07 -1.66
CA LEU A 150 -0.17 -12.70 -1.89
C LEU A 150 -1.68 -12.66 -2.15
N VAL A 151 -2.38 -11.75 -1.48
CA VAL A 151 -3.77 -11.41 -1.79
C VAL A 151 -3.78 -10.04 -2.46
N VAL A 152 -4.38 -9.96 -3.64
CA VAL A 152 -4.51 -8.73 -4.42
C VAL A 152 -5.97 -8.33 -4.46
N TYR A 153 -6.26 -7.10 -4.04
CA TYR A 153 -7.60 -6.58 -3.96
C TYR A 153 -7.72 -5.23 -4.68
N GLY A 154 -8.60 -5.15 -5.69
CA GLY A 154 -8.91 -3.89 -6.37
C GLY A 154 -7.81 -3.32 -7.28
N TRP A 155 -6.83 -4.12 -7.70
CA TRP A 155 -5.81 -3.70 -8.66
C TRP A 155 -6.18 -4.13 -10.09
N SER A 156 -6.05 -3.20 -11.03
CA SER A 156 -6.39 -3.43 -12.44
C SER A 156 -5.33 -4.23 -13.22
N PHE A 157 -4.13 -4.40 -12.72
CA PHE A 157 -3.00 -4.99 -13.45
C PHE A 157 -2.71 -4.28 -14.79
N ASP A 158 -2.86 -2.96 -14.80
CA ASP A 158 -2.53 -2.15 -15.98
C ASP A 158 -1.03 -2.25 -16.30
N GLU A 159 -0.66 -2.24 -17.59
CA GLU A 159 0.74 -2.32 -18.02
C GLU A 159 1.61 -1.16 -17.48
N ARG A 160 0.99 -0.03 -17.17
CA ARG A 160 1.68 1.11 -16.51
C ARG A 160 2.15 0.80 -15.09
N ASP A 161 1.62 -0.27 -14.47
CA ASP A 161 2.01 -0.74 -13.13
C ASP A 161 2.83 -2.04 -13.18
N GLN A 162 3.30 -2.44 -14.36
CA GLN A 162 4.12 -3.64 -14.56
C GLN A 162 5.35 -3.67 -13.64
N HIS A 163 5.95 -2.52 -13.35
CA HIS A 163 7.11 -2.41 -12.45
C HIS A 163 6.85 -2.96 -11.04
N VAL A 164 5.61 -2.98 -10.58
CA VAL A 164 5.27 -3.57 -9.27
C VAL A 164 5.42 -5.10 -9.33
N LEU A 165 4.93 -5.75 -10.39
CA LEU A 165 5.15 -7.19 -10.59
C LEU A 165 6.62 -7.52 -10.80
N ASP A 166 7.36 -6.66 -11.49
CA ASP A 166 8.79 -6.85 -11.75
C ASP A 166 9.60 -6.77 -10.44
N ALA A 167 9.23 -5.89 -9.51
CA ALA A 167 9.84 -5.82 -8.19
C ALA A 167 9.53 -7.09 -7.36
N ILE A 168 8.28 -7.54 -7.36
CA ILE A 168 7.86 -8.78 -6.69
C ILE A 168 8.58 -10.01 -7.28
N ALA A 169 8.95 -9.96 -8.56
CA ALA A 169 9.65 -11.06 -9.25
C ALA A 169 11.05 -11.35 -8.70
N ALA A 170 11.65 -10.44 -7.93
CA ALA A 170 12.93 -10.71 -7.26
C ALA A 170 12.80 -11.85 -6.22
N ASN A 171 11.62 -12.01 -5.60
CA ASN A 171 11.30 -13.15 -4.73
C ASN A 171 9.81 -13.53 -4.91
N PRO A 172 9.47 -14.29 -5.97
CA PRO A 172 8.08 -14.46 -6.39
C PRO A 172 7.27 -15.29 -5.39
N PRO A 173 6.03 -14.90 -5.10
CA PRO A 173 5.13 -15.68 -4.26
C PRO A 173 4.80 -17.01 -4.94
N LYS A 174 4.57 -18.05 -4.15
CA LYS A 174 4.10 -19.35 -4.67
C LYS A 174 2.65 -19.28 -5.11
N ARG A 175 1.85 -18.44 -4.44
CA ARG A 175 0.39 -18.32 -4.63
C ARG A 175 -0.04 -16.86 -4.63
N MET A 176 -0.97 -16.55 -5.53
CA MET A 176 -1.60 -15.22 -5.61
C MET A 176 -3.10 -15.40 -5.73
N ALA A 177 -3.86 -14.82 -4.81
CA ALA A 177 -5.31 -14.74 -4.88
C ALA A 177 -5.71 -13.33 -5.33
N VAL A 178 -6.51 -13.23 -6.40
CA VAL A 178 -6.89 -11.94 -7.00
C VAL A 178 -8.39 -11.76 -6.92
N SER A 179 -8.83 -10.61 -6.38
CA SER A 179 -10.24 -10.27 -6.31
C SER A 179 -10.81 -9.90 -7.68
N VAL A 180 -12.02 -10.39 -7.96
CA VAL A 180 -12.81 -10.02 -9.14
C VAL A 180 -14.13 -9.43 -8.67
N PHE A 181 -14.54 -8.31 -9.25
CA PHE A 181 -15.85 -7.75 -8.97
C PHE A 181 -16.89 -8.43 -9.85
N THR A 182 -17.73 -9.26 -9.25
CA THR A 182 -18.74 -10.06 -9.95
C THR A 182 -20.03 -9.30 -10.28
N GLY A 183 -20.16 -8.03 -9.83
CA GLY A 183 -21.26 -7.14 -10.19
C GLY A 183 -21.18 -6.55 -11.60
N GLN A 184 -20.14 -6.88 -12.39
CA GLN A 184 -20.00 -6.49 -13.79
C GLN A 184 -20.35 -7.66 -14.74
N PRO A 185 -20.59 -7.39 -16.05
CA PRO A 185 -20.88 -8.45 -17.04
C PRO A 185 -19.79 -9.55 -17.08
N ASP A 186 -20.20 -10.80 -17.34
CA ASP A 186 -19.28 -11.95 -17.37
C ASP A 186 -18.13 -11.78 -18.36
N GLY A 187 -18.38 -11.13 -19.51
CA GLY A 187 -17.33 -10.86 -20.49
C GLY A 187 -16.21 -9.96 -19.95
N ASP A 188 -16.57 -8.97 -19.15
CA ASP A 188 -15.62 -8.05 -18.53
C ASP A 188 -14.83 -8.76 -17.42
N GLN A 189 -15.48 -9.63 -16.64
CA GLN A 189 -14.81 -10.48 -15.65
C GLN A 189 -13.78 -11.40 -16.30
N GLN A 190 -14.14 -12.07 -17.40
CA GLN A 190 -13.24 -12.97 -18.16
C GLN A 190 -12.08 -12.17 -18.75
N ALA A 191 -12.32 -11.00 -19.34
CA ALA A 191 -11.30 -10.15 -19.89
C ALA A 191 -10.29 -9.72 -18.81
N PHE A 192 -10.78 -9.34 -17.63
CA PHE A 192 -9.94 -9.00 -16.48
C PHE A 192 -9.09 -10.22 -16.03
N CYS A 193 -9.70 -11.39 -15.88
CA CYS A 193 -8.97 -12.62 -15.51
C CYS A 193 -7.85 -12.93 -16.52
N HIS A 194 -8.12 -12.81 -17.82
CA HIS A 194 -7.10 -13.00 -18.86
C HIS A 194 -5.99 -11.95 -18.77
N GLN A 195 -6.32 -10.70 -18.51
CA GLN A 195 -5.33 -9.63 -18.30
C GLN A 195 -4.40 -9.95 -17.12
N VAL A 196 -4.96 -10.36 -15.98
CA VAL A 196 -4.20 -10.77 -14.80
C VAL A 196 -3.27 -11.94 -15.13
N LEU A 197 -3.79 -13.02 -15.74
CA LEU A 197 -2.98 -14.19 -16.09
C LEU A 197 -1.85 -13.84 -17.06
N LYS A 198 -2.10 -12.93 -18.02
CA LYS A 198 -1.07 -12.43 -18.94
C LYS A 198 0.00 -11.64 -18.21
N ALA A 199 -0.38 -10.70 -17.32
CA ALA A 199 0.54 -9.86 -16.58
C ALA A 199 1.40 -10.68 -15.61
N VAL A 200 0.75 -11.53 -14.80
CA VAL A 200 1.43 -12.43 -13.85
C VAL A 200 2.31 -13.43 -14.57
N GLY A 201 1.81 -14.08 -15.65
CA GLY A 201 2.60 -15.04 -16.42
C GLY A 201 3.87 -14.48 -17.05
N ARG A 202 3.92 -13.17 -17.31
CA ARG A 202 5.10 -12.49 -17.82
C ARG A 202 6.20 -12.36 -16.74
N SER A 203 5.86 -11.88 -15.54
CA SER A 203 6.85 -11.57 -14.49
C SER A 203 6.98 -12.67 -13.44
N LEU A 204 5.92 -13.44 -13.18
CA LEU A 204 5.84 -14.43 -12.11
C LEU A 204 5.38 -15.81 -12.64
N PRO A 205 6.08 -16.42 -13.61
CA PRO A 205 5.59 -17.59 -14.36
C PRO A 205 5.38 -18.85 -13.51
N LYS A 206 5.91 -18.89 -12.28
CA LYS A 206 5.77 -20.03 -11.36
C LYS A 206 4.73 -19.79 -10.28
N THR A 207 4.10 -18.62 -10.24
CA THR A 207 3.09 -18.28 -9.24
C THR A 207 1.73 -18.86 -9.64
N ALA A 208 1.14 -19.66 -8.76
CA ALA A 208 -0.23 -20.14 -8.94
C ALA A 208 -1.23 -19.02 -8.68
N VAL A 209 -2.08 -18.72 -9.65
CA VAL A 209 -3.11 -17.68 -9.55
C VAL A 209 -4.47 -18.29 -9.32
N THR A 210 -5.21 -17.78 -8.34
CA THR A 210 -6.62 -18.08 -8.09
C THR A 210 -7.43 -16.81 -8.05
N PHE A 211 -8.70 -16.89 -8.41
CA PHE A 211 -9.61 -15.73 -8.37
C PHE A 211 -10.68 -15.94 -7.30
N PHE A 212 -11.13 -14.86 -6.68
CA PHE A 212 -12.23 -14.85 -5.73
C PHE A 212 -13.12 -13.64 -5.96
N ASP A 213 -14.40 -13.76 -5.59
CA ASP A 213 -15.33 -12.64 -5.66
C ASP A 213 -14.94 -11.59 -4.61
N SER A 214 -14.76 -10.33 -5.05
CA SER A 214 -14.43 -9.21 -4.16
C SER A 214 -15.51 -8.94 -3.10
N GLN A 215 -16.70 -9.52 -3.23
CA GLN A 215 -17.81 -9.42 -2.28
C GLN A 215 -18.01 -10.73 -1.49
N SER A 216 -17.06 -11.67 -1.52
CA SER A 216 -17.12 -12.90 -0.71
C SER A 216 -17.17 -12.57 0.79
N PRO A 217 -17.81 -13.45 1.60
CA PRO A 217 -17.76 -13.34 3.06
C PRO A 217 -16.32 -13.27 3.57
N GLY A 218 -16.05 -12.35 4.48
CA GLY A 218 -14.71 -12.07 4.99
C GLY A 218 -13.95 -10.96 4.25
N CYS A 219 -14.44 -10.47 3.09
CA CYS A 219 -13.94 -9.23 2.49
C CYS A 219 -14.43 -8.00 3.28
N TRP A 220 -13.70 -6.88 3.15
CA TRP A 220 -14.03 -5.66 3.92
C TRP A 220 -15.47 -5.14 3.67
N ASN A 221 -16.04 -5.38 2.51
CA ASN A 221 -17.40 -4.98 2.13
C ASN A 221 -18.47 -6.04 2.46
N ASN A 222 -18.05 -7.23 2.89
CA ASN A 222 -18.91 -8.33 3.35
C ASN A 222 -18.24 -9.08 4.52
N PRO A 223 -18.10 -8.44 5.69
CA PRO A 223 -17.35 -8.97 6.83
C PRO A 223 -18.05 -10.14 7.53
#